data_2a0570326e33285995239597999f87e5
#
_entry.id   2a0570326e33285995239597999f87e5
#
_cell.length_a   1.000
_cell.length_b   1.000
_cell.length_c   1.000
_cell.angle_alpha   90.00
_cell.angle_beta   90.00
_cell.angle_gamma   90.00
#
_symmetry.space_group_name_H-M   'P 1'
#
loop_
_entity.id
_entity.type
_entity.pdbx_description
1 polymer ?
#
loop_
_entity_poly.entity_id
_entity_poly.type
_entity_poly.pdbx_seq_one_letter_code
_entity_poly.pdbx_strand_id
1 'polypeptide(L)'
;MRRLTIPMVLAPAFAVGCAAHPGKATGTLAELRDVAPDVQEAQVEQSLDQAMQGYRRFLEETPETAMTPEAMRRLADLQIEKQFGTRTGDGKPREMAAPEPALADMRADTLDPATVITDAGLRESDLDFEQRTTGESGMWADVVHADSDPAGPLEAIALYDKLLTEYPDYEHNDKVLYQKARAYDELGRTEEAIETMERLISANPHSEHYDEVQFRRGEYFFTRRRFHDAESAFSAIIDLGKGSSYYELALYKLGWTLYKQELYEEALHKYMALLDYKVSIGYDFDQTHAEDDERRVADTYRVISLSFSNLGGPEALSSYFSTFGHRSYEDRVYSSLGDHYMAKLRYDDAAKAYRTFVALNPFHRAAPRFDMRVVETFVQPGAMMSPVRKPAATTFFAAFSSRSAASARSKE
;
A
#
# COMPACT_ATOMS: atom_id res chain seq x y z
N MET A 1 58.16 -32.05 60.23
CA MET A 1 58.80 -31.45 59.05
C MET A 1 58.97 -32.51 57.98
N ARG A 2 58.07 -32.63 57.05
CA ARG A 2 58.20 -33.54 55.90
C ARG A 2 57.81 -32.73 54.64
N ARG A 3 58.80 -32.50 53.81
CA ARG A 3 58.63 -31.83 52.49
C ARG A 3 58.12 -32.88 51.49
N LEU A 4 56.98 -32.62 50.90
CA LEU A 4 56.43 -33.41 49.79
C LEU A 4 56.86 -32.73 48.51
N THR A 5 57.68 -33.41 47.73
CA THR A 5 58.05 -33.06 46.36
C THR A 5 57.05 -33.64 45.41
N ILE A 6 56.43 -32.82 44.57
CA ILE A 6 55.52 -33.24 43.52
C ILE A 6 56.36 -33.35 42.23
N PRO A 7 56.33 -34.45 41.49
CA PRO A 7 57.02 -34.58 40.20
C PRO A 7 56.17 -33.89 39.12
N MET A 8 56.84 -33.05 38.33
CA MET A 8 56.36 -32.41 37.16
C MET A 8 56.33 -33.42 36.01
N VAL A 9 55.11 -33.81 35.57
CA VAL A 9 54.92 -34.66 34.38
C VAL A 9 54.87 -33.75 33.14
N LEU A 10 55.90 -33.88 32.31
CA LEU A 10 55.95 -33.27 30.98
C LEU A 10 55.06 -34.10 30.05
N ALA A 11 54.00 -33.50 29.50
CA ALA A 11 53.20 -34.07 28.43
C ALA A 11 53.76 -33.61 27.06
N PRO A 12 53.94 -34.54 26.10
CA PRO A 12 54.40 -34.15 24.77
C PRO A 12 53.26 -33.49 23.99
N ALA A 13 53.52 -32.29 23.45
CA ALA A 13 52.67 -31.63 22.49
C ALA A 13 52.65 -32.40 21.17
N PHE A 14 51.56 -33.05 20.83
CA PHE A 14 51.31 -33.53 19.47
C PHE A 14 50.94 -32.33 18.60
N ALA A 15 51.90 -31.93 17.75
CA ALA A 15 51.63 -31.05 16.61
C ALA A 15 50.83 -31.85 15.57
N VAL A 16 49.53 -31.65 15.50
CA VAL A 16 48.71 -32.11 14.36
C VAL A 16 48.95 -31.13 13.23
N GLY A 17 49.82 -31.54 12.29
CA GLY A 17 50.00 -30.82 11.04
C GLY A 17 48.71 -30.86 10.22
N CYS A 18 48.12 -29.71 9.97
CA CYS A 18 47.11 -29.57 8.93
C CYS A 18 47.74 -29.91 7.57
N ALA A 19 47.46 -31.11 7.09
CA ALA A 19 47.73 -31.45 5.69
C ALA A 19 46.78 -30.61 4.82
N ALA A 20 47.35 -29.58 4.19
CA ALA A 20 46.65 -28.85 3.13
C ALA A 20 46.40 -29.81 1.98
N HIS A 21 45.16 -30.16 1.74
CA HIS A 21 44.73 -30.80 0.51
C HIS A 21 44.79 -29.73 -0.60
N PRO A 22 45.47 -29.98 -1.70
CA PRO A 22 45.40 -29.11 -2.86
C PRO A 22 44.09 -29.35 -3.60
N GLY A 23 43.01 -28.85 -3.03
CA GLY A 23 41.70 -28.79 -3.68
C GLY A 23 41.62 -27.51 -4.48
N LYS A 24 41.49 -27.63 -5.79
CA LYS A 24 41.30 -26.55 -6.76
C LYS A 24 40.10 -25.68 -6.31
N ALA A 25 40.40 -24.52 -5.71
CA ALA A 25 39.41 -23.49 -5.47
C ALA A 25 39.68 -22.34 -6.44
N THR A 26 39.23 -22.49 -7.66
CA THR A 26 39.13 -21.37 -8.61
C THR A 26 37.83 -21.53 -9.41
N GLY A 27 36.71 -21.58 -8.71
CA GLY A 27 35.41 -21.33 -9.35
C GLY A 27 35.16 -19.83 -9.35
N THR A 28 35.02 -19.22 -10.50
CA THR A 28 34.53 -17.85 -10.62
C THR A 28 33.02 -17.87 -10.51
N LEU A 29 32.40 -16.74 -10.10
CA LEU A 29 30.90 -16.59 -10.06
C LEU A 29 30.21 -16.94 -11.40
N ALA A 30 30.97 -17.00 -12.51
CA ALA A 30 30.51 -17.44 -13.82
C ALA A 30 30.24 -18.94 -13.89
N GLU A 31 30.97 -19.77 -13.12
CA GLU A 31 30.76 -21.23 -13.07
C GLU A 31 29.53 -21.63 -12.23
N LEU A 32 29.02 -20.73 -11.40
CA LEU A 32 27.74 -20.93 -10.67
C LEU A 32 26.53 -20.86 -11.60
N ARG A 33 26.67 -20.37 -12.83
CA ARG A 33 25.59 -20.37 -13.83
C ARG A 33 25.27 -21.75 -14.39
N ASP A 34 26.20 -22.66 -14.33
CA ASP A 34 26.07 -24.03 -14.88
C ASP A 34 25.85 -25.09 -13.80
N VAL A 35 25.72 -24.65 -12.53
CA VAL A 35 25.32 -25.56 -11.45
C VAL A 35 23.80 -25.70 -11.53
N ALA A 36 23.33 -26.89 -11.89
CA ALA A 36 21.92 -27.22 -11.79
C ALA A 36 21.43 -26.87 -10.38
N PRO A 37 20.27 -26.16 -10.23
CA PRO A 37 19.74 -25.83 -8.91
C PRO A 37 19.59 -27.12 -8.11
N ASP A 38 20.17 -27.12 -6.91
CA ASP A 38 20.06 -28.23 -5.98
C ASP A 38 18.57 -28.48 -5.72
N VAL A 39 18.14 -29.73 -5.84
CA VAL A 39 16.73 -30.12 -5.88
C VAL A 39 16.12 -30.03 -4.47
N GLN A 40 16.01 -28.81 -3.91
CA GLN A 40 15.37 -28.59 -2.62
C GLN A 40 13.84 -28.65 -2.69
N GLU A 41 13.22 -28.31 -3.83
CA GLU A 41 11.76 -28.33 -4.01
C GLU A 41 11.17 -29.73 -3.79
N ALA A 42 11.78 -30.79 -4.35
CA ALA A 42 11.29 -32.15 -4.16
C ALA A 42 11.39 -32.65 -2.70
N GLN A 43 12.34 -32.13 -1.91
CA GLN A 43 12.44 -32.46 -0.48
C GLN A 43 11.39 -31.71 0.35
N VAL A 44 10.97 -30.52 -0.05
CA VAL A 44 9.95 -29.73 0.64
C VAL A 44 8.57 -30.37 0.47
N GLU A 45 8.21 -30.78 -0.74
CA GLU A 45 6.93 -31.47 -1.00
C GLU A 45 6.82 -32.79 -0.23
N GLN A 46 7.89 -33.61 -0.23
CA GLN A 46 7.92 -34.83 0.55
C GLN A 46 7.80 -34.59 2.07
N SER A 47 8.37 -33.48 2.56
CA SER A 47 8.28 -33.12 3.97
C SER A 47 6.88 -32.66 4.37
N LEU A 48 6.16 -31.93 3.49
CA LEU A 48 4.77 -31.54 3.71
C LEU A 48 3.84 -32.76 3.76
N ASP A 49 3.97 -33.68 2.82
CA ASP A 49 3.19 -34.92 2.82
C ASP A 49 3.44 -35.79 4.05
N GLN A 50 4.69 -35.90 4.48
CA GLN A 50 5.03 -36.63 5.71
C GLN A 50 4.43 -35.94 6.95
N ALA A 51 4.47 -34.63 7.02
CA ALA A 51 3.87 -33.84 8.11
C ALA A 51 2.33 -34.04 8.13
N MET A 52 1.68 -33.95 6.98
CA MET A 52 0.24 -34.17 6.86
C MET A 52 -0.15 -35.59 7.28
N GLN A 53 0.61 -36.62 6.84
CA GLN A 53 0.39 -37.99 7.26
C GLN A 53 0.58 -38.17 8.79
N GLY A 54 1.57 -37.53 9.37
CA GLY A 54 1.81 -37.52 10.82
C GLY A 54 0.61 -36.94 11.59
N TYR A 55 0.07 -35.79 11.15
CA TYR A 55 -1.12 -35.22 11.81
C TYR A 55 -2.38 -36.04 11.58
N ARG A 56 -2.61 -36.62 10.39
CA ARG A 56 -3.74 -37.56 10.15
C ARG A 56 -3.67 -38.75 11.07
N ARG A 57 -2.53 -39.37 11.13
CA ARG A 57 -2.30 -40.51 12.01
C ARG A 57 -2.51 -40.18 13.50
N PHE A 58 -2.02 -39.00 13.93
CA PHE A 58 -2.25 -38.54 15.30
C PHE A 58 -3.76 -38.38 15.58
N LEU A 59 -4.52 -37.80 14.67
CA LEU A 59 -5.96 -37.60 14.83
C LEU A 59 -6.77 -38.90 14.78
N GLU A 60 -6.27 -39.93 14.08
CA GLU A 60 -6.93 -41.25 13.96
C GLU A 60 -6.60 -42.18 15.14
N GLU A 61 -5.34 -42.20 15.58
CA GLU A 61 -4.85 -43.20 16.56
C GLU A 61 -4.86 -42.66 18.00
N THR A 62 -4.92 -41.35 18.20
CA THR A 62 -4.80 -40.74 19.55
C THR A 62 -6.19 -40.35 20.08
N PRO A 63 -6.53 -40.66 21.33
CA PRO A 63 -7.73 -40.15 21.97
C PRO A 63 -7.71 -38.60 22.00
N GLU A 64 -8.89 -37.98 22.09
CA GLU A 64 -8.99 -36.52 22.19
C GLU A 64 -8.16 -35.97 23.35
N THR A 65 -7.33 -35.02 23.05
CA THR A 65 -6.43 -34.34 23.99
C THR A 65 -6.48 -32.81 23.76
N ALA A 66 -5.88 -32.07 24.68
CA ALA A 66 -5.72 -30.58 24.48
C ALA A 66 -4.95 -30.21 23.20
N MET A 67 -4.22 -31.16 22.61
CA MET A 67 -3.49 -30.95 21.34
C MET A 67 -4.32 -31.27 20.10
N THR A 68 -5.49 -31.88 20.24
CA THR A 68 -6.34 -32.26 19.10
C THR A 68 -6.74 -31.06 18.24
N PRO A 69 -7.23 -29.91 18.78
CA PRO A 69 -7.57 -28.78 17.98
C PRO A 69 -6.36 -28.16 17.24
N GLU A 70 -5.19 -28.12 17.87
CA GLU A 70 -3.96 -27.66 17.22
C GLU A 70 -3.54 -28.59 16.07
N ALA A 71 -3.66 -29.92 16.27
CA ALA A 71 -3.35 -30.87 15.20
C ALA A 71 -4.31 -30.75 14.01
N MET A 72 -5.59 -30.54 14.27
CA MET A 72 -6.59 -30.28 13.21
C MET A 72 -6.27 -29.02 12.44
N ARG A 73 -5.99 -27.92 13.15
CA ARG A 73 -5.60 -26.65 12.54
C ARG A 73 -4.37 -26.80 11.65
N ARG A 74 -3.29 -27.43 12.18
CA ARG A 74 -2.05 -27.65 11.45
C ARG A 74 -2.23 -28.51 10.21
N LEU A 75 -3.05 -29.55 10.30
CA LEU A 75 -3.34 -30.39 9.13
C LEU A 75 -4.05 -29.56 8.04
N ALA A 76 -5.05 -28.78 8.41
CA ALA A 76 -5.75 -27.91 7.47
C ALA A 76 -4.83 -26.84 6.87
N ASP A 77 -4.00 -26.17 7.69
CA ASP A 77 -3.02 -25.19 7.23
C ASP A 77 -2.04 -25.79 6.19
N LEU A 78 -1.56 -27.02 6.43
CA LEU A 78 -0.66 -27.72 5.51
C LEU A 78 -1.35 -28.12 4.19
N GLN A 79 -2.64 -28.42 4.22
CA GLN A 79 -3.42 -28.70 3.01
C GLN A 79 -3.52 -27.46 2.12
N ILE A 80 -3.78 -26.30 2.74
CA ILE A 80 -3.81 -25.00 2.03
C ILE A 80 -2.42 -24.65 1.50
N GLU A 81 -1.37 -24.86 2.32
CA GLU A 81 0.01 -24.60 1.91
C GLU A 81 0.44 -25.46 0.72
N LYS A 82 0.10 -26.75 0.74
CA LYS A 82 0.41 -27.67 -0.35
C LYS A 82 -0.23 -27.22 -1.67
N GLN A 83 -1.48 -26.74 -1.61
CA GLN A 83 -2.24 -26.37 -2.79
C GLN A 83 -1.84 -25.01 -3.36
N PHE A 84 -1.64 -24.02 -2.51
CA PHE A 84 -1.46 -22.61 -2.92
C PHE A 84 -0.07 -22.04 -2.63
N GLY A 85 0.83 -22.84 -2.01
CA GLY A 85 2.18 -22.37 -1.71
C GLY A 85 2.21 -21.16 -0.76
N THR A 86 1.37 -21.14 0.25
CA THR A 86 1.06 -19.95 1.07
C THR A 86 2.15 -19.58 2.09
N ARG A 87 3.33 -20.22 2.09
CA ARG A 87 4.46 -19.81 2.94
C ARG A 87 5.54 -19.09 2.16
N THR A 88 6.08 -18.05 2.78
CA THR A 88 7.34 -17.45 2.34
C THR A 88 8.52 -18.38 2.65
N GLY A 89 9.66 -18.22 1.96
CA GLY A 89 10.84 -19.05 2.14
C GLY A 89 11.42 -19.06 3.57
N ASP A 90 10.95 -18.19 4.46
CA ASP A 90 11.27 -18.12 5.89
C ASP A 90 10.27 -18.88 6.79
N GLY A 91 9.34 -19.62 6.20
CA GLY A 91 8.38 -20.49 6.91
C GLY A 91 7.23 -19.76 7.58
N LYS A 92 7.12 -18.43 7.40
CA LYS A 92 5.96 -17.67 7.87
C LYS A 92 4.80 -17.82 6.88
N PRO A 93 3.53 -17.78 7.37
CA PRO A 93 2.40 -17.67 6.47
C PRO A 93 2.63 -16.50 5.53
N ARG A 94 2.45 -16.71 4.23
CA ARG A 94 2.43 -15.59 3.28
C ARG A 94 1.23 -14.73 3.65
N GLU A 95 1.49 -13.53 4.14
CA GLU A 95 0.45 -12.52 4.27
C GLU A 95 -0.18 -12.38 2.88
N MET A 96 -1.51 -12.29 2.84
CA MET A 96 -2.17 -11.98 1.58
C MET A 96 -1.58 -10.66 1.13
N ALA A 97 -0.91 -10.63 -0.03
CA ALA A 97 -0.24 -9.44 -0.51
C ALA A 97 -1.20 -8.25 -0.37
N ALA A 98 -0.71 -7.16 0.24
CA ALA A 98 -1.42 -5.90 0.12
C ALA A 98 -1.70 -5.71 -1.37
N PRO A 99 -2.91 -5.26 -1.78
CA PRO A 99 -3.25 -5.17 -3.18
C PRO A 99 -2.18 -4.35 -3.89
N GLU A 100 -1.29 -5.04 -4.60
CA GLU A 100 -0.51 -4.37 -5.63
C GLU A 100 -1.55 -3.85 -6.61
N PRO A 101 -1.51 -2.57 -6.99
CA PRO A 101 -2.36 -2.10 -8.05
C PRO A 101 -2.08 -3.00 -9.25
N ALA A 102 -3.11 -3.68 -9.73
CA ALA A 102 -3.00 -4.51 -10.91
C ALA A 102 -2.44 -3.62 -12.02
N LEU A 103 -1.17 -3.78 -12.33
CA LEU A 103 -0.57 -3.30 -13.55
C LEU A 103 -1.22 -4.15 -14.64
N ALA A 104 -2.45 -3.78 -15.00
CA ALA A 104 -3.06 -4.28 -16.20
C ALA A 104 -2.06 -4.02 -17.34
N ASP A 105 -1.66 -5.10 -18.01
CA ASP A 105 -0.87 -5.18 -19.21
C ASP A 105 -1.04 -3.97 -20.15
N MET A 106 -0.51 -2.84 -19.78
CA MET A 106 -0.13 -1.82 -20.72
C MET A 106 1.32 -2.14 -21.08
N ARG A 107 1.45 -2.88 -22.19
CA ARG A 107 2.71 -3.08 -22.91
C ARG A 107 3.54 -1.79 -22.78
N ALA A 108 4.64 -1.90 -22.04
CA ALA A 108 5.73 -0.97 -22.08
C ALA A 108 6.38 -1.05 -23.46
N ASP A 109 5.76 -0.43 -24.45
CA ASP A 109 6.43 0.01 -25.65
C ASP A 109 6.97 1.41 -25.34
N THR A 110 8.25 1.39 -24.94
CA THR A 110 9.24 2.46 -25.11
C THR A 110 8.69 3.90 -25.07
N LEU A 111 8.43 4.45 -23.89
CA LEU A 111 8.35 5.89 -23.68
C LEU A 111 9.46 6.30 -22.73
N ASP A 112 10.35 7.15 -23.25
CA ASP A 112 11.45 7.81 -22.55
C ASP A 112 10.90 8.58 -21.33
N PRO A 113 11.43 8.39 -20.10
CA PRO A 113 10.95 9.10 -18.89
C PRO A 113 11.00 10.62 -19.00
N ALA A 114 11.77 11.19 -19.92
CA ALA A 114 11.84 12.64 -20.16
C ALA A 114 10.62 13.20 -20.90
N THR A 115 9.77 12.35 -21.52
CA THR A 115 8.64 12.80 -22.35
C THR A 115 7.34 12.96 -21.55
N VAL A 116 7.29 12.49 -20.30
CA VAL A 116 6.06 12.48 -19.47
C VAL A 116 5.65 13.88 -18.98
N ILE A 117 6.49 14.89 -19.10
CA ILE A 117 6.25 16.22 -18.51
C ILE A 117 5.74 17.26 -19.52
N THR A 118 5.75 16.99 -20.82
CA THR A 118 5.50 18.02 -21.84
C THR A 118 4.27 17.87 -22.72
N ASP A 119 3.48 16.78 -22.58
CA ASP A 119 2.33 16.59 -23.46
C ASP A 119 0.99 16.71 -22.71
N ALA A 120 0.41 17.93 -22.74
CA ALA A 120 -0.92 18.23 -22.20
C ALA A 120 -2.06 17.49 -22.93
N GLY A 121 -1.74 16.62 -23.90
CA GLY A 121 -2.68 15.86 -24.73
C GLY A 121 -3.00 14.45 -24.26
N LEU A 122 -2.24 13.89 -23.31
CA LEU A 122 -2.36 12.48 -22.89
C LEU A 122 -2.64 12.31 -21.38
N ARG A 123 -3.23 13.30 -20.73
CA ARG A 123 -3.67 13.13 -19.33
C ARG A 123 -4.91 12.24 -19.32
N GLU A 124 -4.81 11.17 -18.53
CA GLU A 124 -5.94 10.29 -18.18
C GLU A 124 -7.19 11.13 -17.86
N SER A 125 -8.34 10.81 -18.48
CA SER A 125 -9.59 11.51 -18.17
C SER A 125 -10.02 11.25 -16.72
N ASP A 126 -10.94 12.07 -16.17
CA ASP A 126 -11.44 11.83 -14.81
C ASP A 126 -12.23 10.52 -14.74
N LEU A 127 -12.91 10.14 -15.83
CA LEU A 127 -13.63 8.88 -15.92
C LEU A 127 -12.67 7.69 -15.93
N ASP A 128 -11.60 7.75 -16.73
CA ASP A 128 -10.59 6.69 -16.78
C ASP A 128 -9.86 6.58 -15.43
N PHE A 129 -9.54 7.72 -14.81
CA PHE A 129 -8.99 7.79 -13.47
C PHE A 129 -9.90 7.14 -12.43
N GLU A 130 -11.20 7.45 -12.46
CA GLU A 130 -12.17 6.84 -11.56
C GLU A 130 -12.33 5.34 -11.82
N GLN A 131 -12.30 4.91 -13.08
CA GLN A 131 -12.36 3.51 -13.46
C GLN A 131 -11.12 2.75 -13.00
N ARG A 132 -9.92 3.31 -13.24
CA ARG A 132 -8.66 2.72 -12.79
C ARG A 132 -8.63 2.57 -11.27
N THR A 133 -8.87 3.62 -10.52
CA THR A 133 -8.82 3.60 -9.05
C THR A 133 -9.90 2.73 -8.41
N THR A 134 -11.03 2.54 -9.10
CA THR A 134 -12.08 1.59 -8.70
C THR A 134 -11.70 0.16 -9.10
N GLY A 135 -11.08 -0.02 -10.27
CA GLY A 135 -10.63 -1.32 -10.77
C GLY A 135 -9.40 -1.86 -10.01
N GLU A 136 -8.48 -0.98 -9.58
CA GLU A 136 -7.36 -1.34 -8.71
C GLU A 136 -7.81 -1.92 -7.36
N SER A 137 -9.04 -1.64 -6.94
CA SER A 137 -9.70 -2.30 -5.82
C SER A 137 -10.20 -3.71 -6.15
N GLY A 138 -10.18 -4.08 -7.42
CA GLY A 138 -10.72 -5.34 -7.93
C GLY A 138 -9.81 -6.56 -7.75
N MET A 139 -9.03 -6.64 -6.69
CA MET A 139 -8.18 -7.79 -6.37
C MET A 139 -8.99 -9.08 -6.05
N TRP A 140 -10.30 -8.96 -5.97
CA TRP A 140 -11.26 -10.06 -5.92
C TRP A 140 -11.75 -10.49 -7.32
N ALA A 141 -11.27 -9.80 -8.37
CA ALA A 141 -11.61 -10.16 -9.74
C ALA A 141 -10.69 -11.29 -10.22
N ASP A 142 -11.21 -12.52 -10.17
CA ASP A 142 -10.87 -13.62 -11.07
C ASP A 142 -9.42 -14.10 -11.14
N VAL A 143 -8.64 -14.11 -10.05
CA VAL A 143 -7.53 -15.05 -9.95
C VAL A 143 -8.10 -16.41 -9.52
N VAL A 144 -9.02 -16.93 -10.31
CA VAL A 144 -9.31 -18.37 -10.28
C VAL A 144 -8.05 -19.01 -10.83
N HIS A 145 -7.28 -19.65 -9.97
CA HIS A 145 -6.24 -20.57 -10.41
C HIS A 145 -6.95 -21.75 -11.09
N ALA A 146 -7.23 -21.57 -12.39
CA ALA A 146 -8.08 -22.47 -13.19
C ALA A 146 -7.55 -23.92 -13.29
N ASP A 147 -6.35 -24.19 -12.78
CA ASP A 147 -5.66 -25.48 -12.84
C ASP A 147 -5.46 -26.15 -11.46
N SER A 148 -5.99 -25.59 -10.36
CA SER A 148 -5.81 -26.20 -9.04
C SER A 148 -6.94 -27.16 -8.69
N ASP A 149 -6.58 -28.35 -8.19
CA ASP A 149 -7.55 -29.34 -7.67
C ASP A 149 -8.23 -28.75 -6.42
N PRO A 150 -9.54 -28.50 -6.43
CA PRO A 150 -10.23 -27.91 -5.29
C PRO A 150 -10.37 -28.84 -4.09
N ALA A 151 -10.01 -30.12 -4.22
CA ALA A 151 -10.23 -31.12 -3.17
C ALA A 151 -9.47 -30.81 -1.87
N GLY A 152 -8.19 -30.42 -1.96
CA GLY A 152 -7.37 -30.09 -0.80
C GLY A 152 -7.92 -28.92 0.01
N PRO A 153 -8.19 -27.77 -0.58
CA PRO A 153 -8.79 -26.62 0.10
C PRO A 153 -10.17 -26.92 0.70
N LEU A 154 -11.00 -27.71 0.04
CA LEU A 154 -12.31 -28.12 0.57
C LEU A 154 -12.19 -29.06 1.78
N GLU A 155 -11.22 -29.97 1.79
CA GLU A 155 -10.91 -30.77 2.96
C GLU A 155 -10.41 -29.91 4.13
N ALA A 156 -9.56 -28.92 3.85
CA ALA A 156 -9.09 -27.97 4.86
C ALA A 156 -10.24 -27.17 5.47
N ILE A 157 -11.14 -26.65 4.64
CA ILE A 157 -12.35 -25.93 5.08
C ILE A 157 -13.21 -26.82 5.98
N ALA A 158 -13.41 -28.10 5.60
CA ALA A 158 -14.17 -29.05 6.41
C ALA A 158 -13.52 -29.31 7.77
N LEU A 159 -12.18 -29.37 7.83
CA LEU A 159 -11.44 -29.48 9.08
C LEU A 159 -11.58 -28.24 9.96
N TYR A 160 -11.50 -27.05 9.37
CA TYR A 160 -11.75 -25.78 10.08
C TYR A 160 -13.17 -25.72 10.63
N ASP A 161 -14.18 -26.13 9.86
CA ASP A 161 -15.58 -26.17 10.31
C ASP A 161 -15.78 -27.13 11.47
N LYS A 162 -15.17 -28.31 11.39
CA LYS A 162 -15.19 -29.29 12.48
C LYS A 162 -14.54 -28.69 13.74
N LEU A 163 -13.36 -28.09 13.61
CA LEU A 163 -12.64 -27.47 14.71
C LEU A 163 -13.48 -26.37 15.38
N LEU A 164 -14.02 -25.43 14.59
CA LEU A 164 -14.84 -24.33 15.09
C LEU A 164 -16.14 -24.80 15.78
N THR A 165 -16.61 -26.00 15.45
CA THR A 165 -17.83 -26.58 16.02
C THR A 165 -17.54 -27.37 17.29
N GLU A 166 -16.49 -28.20 17.28
CA GLU A 166 -16.14 -29.08 18.39
C GLU A 166 -15.33 -28.36 19.48
N TYR A 167 -14.56 -27.31 19.08
CA TYR A 167 -13.68 -26.56 20.00
C TYR A 167 -13.95 -25.04 19.92
N PRO A 168 -15.14 -24.56 20.29
CA PRO A 168 -15.50 -23.12 20.17
C PRO A 168 -14.61 -22.22 21.03
N ASP A 169 -14.04 -22.73 22.12
CA ASP A 169 -13.17 -21.98 23.04
C ASP A 169 -11.66 -22.16 22.74
N TYR A 170 -11.31 -22.71 21.58
CA TYR A 170 -9.90 -22.84 21.21
C TYR A 170 -9.29 -21.44 20.98
N GLU A 171 -8.16 -21.21 21.66
CA GLU A 171 -7.51 -19.88 21.73
C GLU A 171 -7.10 -19.28 20.38
N HIS A 172 -6.91 -20.12 19.35
CA HIS A 172 -6.51 -19.69 17.99
C HIS A 172 -7.64 -19.80 16.97
N ASN A 173 -8.89 -19.69 17.40
CA ASN A 173 -10.04 -19.70 16.49
C ASN A 173 -10.03 -18.49 15.53
N ASP A 174 -9.38 -17.39 15.89
CA ASP A 174 -9.14 -16.27 15.01
C ASP A 174 -8.26 -16.66 13.81
N LYS A 175 -7.17 -17.40 14.04
CA LYS A 175 -6.30 -17.94 12.97
C LYS A 175 -7.03 -18.95 12.10
N VAL A 176 -7.87 -19.78 12.71
CA VAL A 176 -8.71 -20.73 11.98
C VAL A 176 -9.67 -20.02 11.04
N LEU A 177 -10.37 -19.01 11.53
CA LEU A 177 -11.29 -18.20 10.72
C LEU A 177 -10.54 -17.44 9.61
N TYR A 178 -9.38 -16.88 9.91
CA TYR A 178 -8.55 -16.18 8.93
C TYR A 178 -8.10 -17.12 7.79
N GLN A 179 -7.54 -18.29 8.12
CA GLN A 179 -7.11 -19.25 7.10
C GLN A 179 -8.28 -19.85 6.31
N LYS A 180 -9.43 -20.07 6.97
CA LYS A 180 -10.65 -20.49 6.29
C LYS A 180 -11.15 -19.44 5.29
N ALA A 181 -11.13 -18.16 5.69
CA ALA A 181 -11.51 -17.05 4.79
C ALA A 181 -10.57 -17.00 3.57
N ARG A 182 -9.25 -17.17 3.78
CA ARG A 182 -8.28 -17.26 2.69
C ARG A 182 -8.54 -18.44 1.77
N ALA A 183 -8.86 -19.62 2.33
CA ALA A 183 -9.17 -20.80 1.53
C ALA A 183 -10.40 -20.57 0.63
N TYR A 184 -11.42 -19.89 1.15
CA TYR A 184 -12.56 -19.49 0.34
C TYR A 184 -12.20 -18.49 -0.75
N ASP A 185 -11.35 -17.52 -0.43
CA ASP A 185 -10.89 -16.51 -1.38
C ASP A 185 -10.13 -17.15 -2.55
N GLU A 186 -9.16 -18.00 -2.25
CA GLU A 186 -8.38 -18.75 -3.26
C GLU A 186 -9.24 -19.69 -4.13
N LEU A 187 -10.39 -20.12 -3.61
CA LEU A 187 -11.40 -20.87 -4.38
C LEU A 187 -12.36 -19.98 -5.19
N GLY A 188 -12.19 -18.64 -5.15
CA GLY A 188 -13.12 -17.70 -5.78
C GLY A 188 -14.50 -17.64 -5.10
N ARG A 189 -14.63 -18.19 -3.88
CA ARG A 189 -15.87 -18.20 -3.09
C ARG A 189 -15.91 -16.95 -2.19
N THR A 190 -15.98 -15.79 -2.84
CA THR A 190 -15.78 -14.49 -2.18
C THR A 190 -16.84 -14.19 -1.13
N GLU A 191 -18.09 -14.56 -1.34
CA GLU A 191 -19.18 -14.32 -0.38
C GLU A 191 -18.94 -15.09 0.92
N GLU A 192 -18.54 -16.35 0.84
CA GLU A 192 -18.23 -17.17 2.01
C GLU A 192 -16.94 -16.71 2.71
N ALA A 193 -15.96 -16.18 1.94
CA ALA A 193 -14.78 -15.55 2.50
C ALA A 193 -15.18 -14.34 3.36
N ILE A 194 -16.02 -13.45 2.84
CA ILE A 194 -16.50 -12.26 3.58
C ILE A 194 -17.33 -12.64 4.80
N GLU A 195 -18.25 -13.61 4.70
CA GLU A 195 -19.01 -14.10 5.85
C GLU A 195 -18.09 -14.65 6.95
N THR A 196 -17.06 -15.38 6.56
CA THR A 196 -16.05 -15.90 7.49
C THR A 196 -15.25 -14.78 8.14
N MET A 197 -14.87 -13.74 7.38
CA MET A 197 -14.21 -12.53 7.87
C MET A 197 -15.11 -11.75 8.85
N GLU A 198 -16.40 -11.62 8.56
CA GLU A 198 -17.35 -10.99 9.47
C GLU A 198 -17.46 -11.73 10.80
N ARG A 199 -17.47 -13.05 10.75
CA ARG A 199 -17.42 -13.89 11.95
C ARG A 199 -16.12 -13.67 12.73
N LEU A 200 -14.98 -13.57 12.07
CA LEU A 200 -13.69 -13.31 12.71
C LEU A 200 -13.72 -12.00 13.49
N ILE A 201 -14.07 -10.88 12.85
CA ILE A 201 -14.05 -9.55 13.50
C ILE A 201 -15.06 -9.43 14.62
N SER A 202 -16.19 -10.15 14.51
CA SER A 202 -17.24 -10.13 15.55
C SER A 202 -16.84 -10.94 16.77
N ALA A 203 -16.21 -12.10 16.58
CA ALA A 203 -15.81 -12.99 17.66
C ALA A 203 -14.45 -12.61 18.27
N ASN A 204 -13.52 -12.05 17.47
CA ASN A 204 -12.14 -11.82 17.84
C ASN A 204 -11.68 -10.39 17.45
N PRO A 205 -12.23 -9.32 18.08
CA PRO A 205 -11.93 -7.93 17.73
C PRO A 205 -10.48 -7.50 18.02
N HIS A 206 -9.72 -8.34 18.71
CA HIS A 206 -8.30 -8.12 19.04
C HIS A 206 -7.35 -9.07 18.30
N SER A 207 -7.85 -9.78 17.28
CA SER A 207 -7.01 -10.65 16.45
C SER A 207 -5.90 -9.85 15.76
N GLU A 208 -4.73 -10.45 15.61
CA GLU A 208 -3.62 -9.90 14.83
C GLU A 208 -3.96 -9.70 13.34
N HIS A 209 -5.01 -10.35 12.85
CA HIS A 209 -5.49 -10.25 11.46
C HIS A 209 -6.63 -9.24 11.28
N TYR A 210 -7.01 -8.52 12.35
CA TYR A 210 -8.21 -7.66 12.34
C TYR A 210 -8.12 -6.55 11.29
N ASP A 211 -7.00 -5.86 11.20
CA ASP A 211 -6.82 -4.73 10.27
C ASP A 211 -6.78 -5.19 8.81
N GLU A 212 -6.10 -6.30 8.51
CA GLU A 212 -6.11 -6.89 7.17
C GLU A 212 -7.51 -7.33 6.76
N VAL A 213 -8.22 -8.02 7.65
CA VAL A 213 -9.58 -8.50 7.39
C VAL A 213 -10.53 -7.34 7.16
N GLN A 214 -10.45 -6.28 7.96
CA GLN A 214 -11.23 -5.06 7.74
C GLN A 214 -10.90 -4.39 6.40
N PHE A 215 -9.62 -4.34 6.03
CA PHE A 215 -9.21 -3.77 4.76
C PHE A 215 -9.83 -4.52 3.58
N ARG A 216 -9.77 -5.85 3.58
CA ARG A 216 -10.36 -6.68 2.54
C ARG A 216 -11.87 -6.57 2.46
N ARG A 217 -12.56 -6.53 3.60
CA ARG A 217 -14.00 -6.26 3.64
C ARG A 217 -14.33 -4.89 3.04
N GLY A 218 -13.54 -3.88 3.38
CA GLY A 218 -13.69 -2.53 2.82
C GLY A 218 -13.58 -2.52 1.30
N GLU A 219 -12.59 -3.20 0.73
CA GLU A 219 -12.42 -3.33 -0.72
C GLU A 219 -13.57 -4.09 -1.38
N TYR A 220 -13.97 -5.21 -0.80
CA TYR A 220 -15.14 -5.96 -1.26
C TYR A 220 -16.39 -5.11 -1.34
N PHE A 221 -16.69 -4.37 -0.29
CA PHE A 221 -17.86 -3.49 -0.28
C PHE A 221 -17.73 -2.30 -1.23
N PHE A 222 -16.53 -1.74 -1.36
CA PHE A 222 -16.26 -0.63 -2.26
C PHE A 222 -16.48 -1.03 -3.73
N THR A 223 -15.98 -2.18 -4.17
CA THR A 223 -16.18 -2.67 -5.55
C THR A 223 -17.65 -2.95 -5.87
N ARG A 224 -18.44 -3.32 -4.86
CA ARG A 224 -19.90 -3.52 -4.97
C ARG A 224 -20.71 -2.26 -4.73
N ARG A 225 -20.06 -1.10 -4.64
CA ARG A 225 -20.69 0.22 -4.39
C ARG A 225 -21.48 0.28 -3.06
N ARG A 226 -21.18 -0.60 -2.12
CA ARG A 226 -21.71 -0.56 -0.75
C ARG A 226 -20.84 0.37 0.10
N PHE A 227 -20.86 1.66 -0.25
CA PHE A 227 -19.92 2.64 0.30
C PHE A 227 -20.02 2.84 1.81
N HIS A 228 -21.21 2.75 2.41
CA HIS A 228 -21.34 2.85 3.87
C HIS A 228 -20.69 1.67 4.61
N ASP A 229 -20.79 0.45 4.04
CA ASP A 229 -20.13 -0.72 4.63
C ASP A 229 -18.61 -0.63 4.46
N ALA A 230 -18.14 -0.13 3.30
CA ALA A 230 -16.73 0.13 3.04
C ALA A 230 -16.17 1.21 3.98
N GLU A 231 -16.93 2.31 4.18
CA GLU A 231 -16.58 3.37 5.13
C GLU A 231 -16.40 2.83 6.54
N SER A 232 -17.36 2.00 7.01
CA SER A 232 -17.28 1.38 8.33
C SER A 232 -16.02 0.50 8.46
N ALA A 233 -15.72 -0.31 7.45
CA ALA A 233 -14.58 -1.21 7.47
C ALA A 233 -13.23 -0.46 7.47
N PHE A 234 -13.07 0.54 6.59
CA PHE A 234 -11.84 1.34 6.55
C PHE A 234 -11.68 2.23 7.79
N SER A 235 -12.78 2.77 8.33
CA SER A 235 -12.74 3.57 9.57
C SER A 235 -12.26 2.75 10.75
N ALA A 236 -12.68 1.49 10.86
CA ALA A 236 -12.23 0.58 11.91
C ALA A 236 -10.70 0.41 11.95
N ILE A 237 -10.04 0.43 10.79
CA ILE A 237 -8.57 0.38 10.70
C ILE A 237 -7.96 1.69 11.20
N ILE A 238 -8.55 2.83 10.83
CA ILE A 238 -8.05 4.15 11.25
C ILE A 238 -8.16 4.30 12.76
N ASP A 239 -9.19 3.75 13.38
CA ASP A 239 -9.40 3.76 14.83
C ASP A 239 -8.34 2.94 15.59
N LEU A 240 -7.72 1.92 14.96
CA LEU A 240 -6.54 1.24 15.52
C LEU A 240 -5.30 2.16 15.57
N GLY A 241 -5.29 3.22 14.75
CA GLY A 241 -4.23 4.20 14.70
C GLY A 241 -3.05 3.81 13.82
N LYS A 242 -1.99 4.62 13.89
CA LYS A 242 -0.79 4.56 13.02
C LYS A 242 0.05 3.28 13.18
N GLY A 243 -0.28 2.43 14.14
CA GLY A 243 0.40 1.14 14.36
C GLY A 243 -0.03 0.06 13.39
N SER A 244 -1.20 0.19 12.75
CA SER A 244 -1.63 -0.74 11.70
C SER A 244 -0.81 -0.54 10.43
N SER A 245 -0.38 -1.64 9.82
CA SER A 245 0.28 -1.62 8.51
C SER A 245 -0.64 -1.15 7.37
N TYR A 246 -1.95 -1.23 7.59
CA TYR A 246 -2.97 -0.80 6.64
C TYR A 246 -3.44 0.65 6.86
N TYR A 247 -2.92 1.37 7.85
CA TYR A 247 -3.38 2.72 8.21
C TYR A 247 -3.36 3.70 7.03
N GLU A 248 -2.25 3.76 6.30
CA GLU A 248 -2.10 4.64 5.14
C GLU A 248 -3.06 4.27 4.01
N LEU A 249 -3.15 2.98 3.69
CA LEU A 249 -4.05 2.47 2.66
C LEU A 249 -5.51 2.70 3.04
N ALA A 250 -5.85 2.53 4.32
CA ALA A 250 -7.19 2.80 4.83
C ALA A 250 -7.58 4.26 4.69
N LEU A 251 -6.67 5.21 4.98
CA LEU A 251 -6.92 6.64 4.75
C LEU A 251 -7.19 6.94 3.27
N TYR A 252 -6.39 6.36 2.37
CA TYR A 252 -6.56 6.52 0.93
C TYR A 252 -7.91 5.96 0.45
N LYS A 253 -8.24 4.73 0.82
CA LYS A 253 -9.48 4.06 0.41
C LYS A 253 -10.72 4.69 1.05
N LEU A 254 -10.63 5.11 2.31
CA LEU A 254 -11.71 5.85 2.96
C LEU A 254 -11.95 7.20 2.29
N GLY A 255 -10.89 7.92 1.93
CA GLY A 255 -11.01 9.16 1.14
C GLY A 255 -11.78 8.93 -0.16
N TRP A 256 -11.46 7.86 -0.91
CA TRP A 256 -12.21 7.46 -2.10
C TRP A 256 -13.65 7.08 -1.82
N THR A 257 -13.88 6.32 -0.76
CA THR A 257 -15.22 5.89 -0.34
C THR A 257 -16.12 7.08 -0.05
N LEU A 258 -15.60 8.09 0.67
CA LEU A 258 -16.32 9.33 0.97
C LEU A 258 -16.52 10.19 -0.28
N TYR A 259 -15.50 10.28 -1.14
CA TYR A 259 -15.62 10.99 -2.41
C TYR A 259 -16.73 10.40 -3.31
N LYS A 260 -16.83 9.06 -3.38
CA LYS A 260 -17.92 8.38 -4.12
C LYS A 260 -19.31 8.57 -3.51
N GLN A 261 -19.38 8.94 -2.25
CA GLN A 261 -20.61 9.36 -1.56
C GLN A 261 -20.89 10.86 -1.71
N GLU A 262 -20.07 11.60 -2.47
CA GLU A 262 -20.12 13.05 -2.62
C GLU A 262 -19.89 13.83 -1.30
N LEU A 263 -19.31 13.16 -0.29
CA LEU A 263 -18.92 13.75 1.00
C LEU A 263 -17.50 14.35 0.85
N TYR A 264 -17.42 15.44 0.07
CA TYR A 264 -16.14 16.01 -0.37
C TYR A 264 -15.32 16.61 0.78
N GLU A 265 -15.96 17.22 1.79
CA GLU A 265 -15.26 17.78 2.96
C GLU A 265 -14.63 16.66 3.80
N GLU A 266 -15.39 15.62 4.07
CA GLU A 266 -14.94 14.44 4.83
C GLU A 266 -13.82 13.71 4.08
N ALA A 267 -13.93 13.57 2.76
CA ALA A 267 -12.89 13.00 1.91
C ALA A 267 -11.59 13.82 2.00
N LEU A 268 -11.67 15.16 1.94
CA LEU A 268 -10.54 16.06 2.11
C LEU A 268 -9.84 15.84 3.46
N HIS A 269 -10.58 15.67 4.55
CA HIS A 269 -9.99 15.38 5.85
C HIS A 269 -9.17 14.09 5.85
N LYS A 270 -9.62 13.05 5.15
CA LYS A 270 -8.88 11.78 5.08
C LYS A 270 -7.62 11.90 4.21
N TYR A 271 -7.71 12.57 3.07
CA TYR A 271 -6.55 12.81 2.21
C TYR A 271 -5.52 13.74 2.85
N MET A 272 -5.97 14.79 3.55
CA MET A 272 -5.04 15.64 4.31
C MET A 272 -4.38 14.86 5.46
N ALA A 273 -5.14 14.00 6.15
CA ALA A 273 -4.58 13.12 7.18
C ALA A 273 -3.55 12.13 6.61
N LEU A 274 -3.75 11.65 5.37
CA LEU A 274 -2.77 10.82 4.67
C LEU A 274 -1.48 11.60 4.39
N LEU A 275 -1.58 12.82 3.86
CA LEU A 275 -0.40 13.66 3.61
C LEU A 275 0.29 14.06 4.93
N ASP A 276 -0.46 14.38 5.98
CA ASP A 276 0.07 14.64 7.33
C ASP A 276 0.78 13.39 7.91
N TYR A 277 0.24 12.18 7.65
CA TYR A 277 0.90 10.93 8.01
C TYR A 277 2.23 10.77 7.27
N LYS A 278 2.26 10.98 5.95
CA LYS A 278 3.48 10.96 5.12
C LYS A 278 4.54 11.92 5.69
N VAL A 279 4.17 13.15 6.01
CA VAL A 279 5.08 14.11 6.65
C VAL A 279 5.59 13.57 8.00
N SER A 280 4.73 12.96 8.79
CA SER A 280 5.08 12.45 10.13
C SER A 280 6.09 11.31 10.12
N ILE A 281 6.14 10.54 9.03
CA ILE A 281 7.13 9.46 8.82
C ILE A 281 8.38 9.92 8.05
N GLY A 282 8.49 11.23 7.76
CA GLY A 282 9.65 11.80 7.09
C GLY A 282 9.64 11.64 5.57
N TYR A 283 8.49 11.41 4.95
CA TYR A 283 8.37 11.33 3.49
C TYR A 283 8.74 12.67 2.85
N ASP A 284 9.72 12.67 1.98
CA ASP A 284 10.17 13.85 1.25
C ASP A 284 9.53 13.88 -0.16
N PHE A 285 8.56 14.76 -0.34
CA PHE A 285 7.85 14.92 -1.62
C PHE A 285 8.72 15.46 -2.77
N ASP A 286 9.97 15.87 -2.52
CA ASP A 286 10.93 16.33 -3.54
C ASP A 286 11.89 15.20 -3.99
N GLN A 287 11.86 14.02 -3.35
CA GLN A 287 12.65 12.86 -3.70
C GLN A 287 11.83 11.81 -4.45
N THR A 288 12.53 10.94 -5.19
CA THR A 288 11.92 9.81 -5.87
C THR A 288 11.71 8.66 -4.89
N HIS A 289 10.53 8.06 -4.93
CA HIS A 289 10.11 6.93 -4.11
C HIS A 289 9.73 5.72 -4.98
N ALA A 290 9.20 4.67 -4.37
CA ALA A 290 8.61 3.56 -5.11
C ALA A 290 7.45 4.05 -5.99
N GLU A 291 7.34 3.51 -7.20
CA GLU A 291 6.37 3.96 -8.20
C GLU A 291 4.92 3.96 -7.68
N ASP A 292 4.54 2.90 -6.95
CA ASP A 292 3.19 2.77 -6.39
C ASP A 292 2.90 3.83 -5.33
N ASP A 293 3.93 4.21 -4.56
CA ASP A 293 3.80 5.24 -3.53
C ASP A 293 3.69 6.64 -4.15
N GLU A 294 4.51 6.93 -5.17
CA GLU A 294 4.41 8.17 -5.95
C GLU A 294 3.04 8.30 -6.64
N ARG A 295 2.55 7.21 -7.22
CA ARG A 295 1.23 7.16 -7.87
C ARG A 295 0.12 7.44 -6.85
N ARG A 296 0.14 6.80 -5.69
CA ARG A 296 -0.84 7.02 -4.62
C ARG A 296 -0.84 8.47 -4.13
N VAL A 297 0.32 9.08 -3.98
CA VAL A 297 0.47 10.49 -3.61
C VAL A 297 -0.08 11.40 -4.73
N ALA A 298 0.24 11.12 -5.99
CA ALA A 298 -0.29 11.87 -7.13
C ALA A 298 -1.81 11.76 -7.24
N ASP A 299 -2.36 10.58 -7.08
CA ASP A 299 -3.81 10.33 -7.05
C ASP A 299 -4.47 11.08 -5.88
N THR A 300 -3.83 11.10 -4.73
CA THR A 300 -4.28 11.86 -3.56
C THR A 300 -4.40 13.36 -3.89
N TYR A 301 -3.38 13.96 -4.48
CA TYR A 301 -3.46 15.38 -4.91
C TYR A 301 -4.55 15.61 -5.96
N ARG A 302 -4.74 14.66 -6.87
CA ARG A 302 -5.79 14.75 -7.88
C ARG A 302 -7.19 14.74 -7.26
N VAL A 303 -7.48 13.81 -6.34
CA VAL A 303 -8.81 13.78 -5.68
C VAL A 303 -9.02 14.98 -4.77
N ILE A 304 -7.98 15.46 -4.09
CA ILE A 304 -8.04 16.74 -3.36
C ILE A 304 -8.46 17.87 -4.30
N SER A 305 -7.86 17.96 -5.49
CA SER A 305 -8.20 18.99 -6.49
C SER A 305 -9.64 18.85 -7.01
N LEU A 306 -10.09 17.61 -7.27
CA LEU A 306 -11.46 17.32 -7.66
C LEU A 306 -12.45 17.75 -6.55
N SER A 307 -12.15 17.40 -5.29
CA SER A 307 -12.99 17.74 -4.15
C SER A 307 -13.10 19.26 -3.96
N PHE A 308 -11.97 19.99 -3.97
CA PHE A 308 -12.01 21.44 -3.88
C PHE A 308 -12.70 22.09 -5.08
N SER A 309 -12.55 21.53 -6.28
CA SER A 309 -13.27 22.03 -7.45
C SER A 309 -14.79 21.95 -7.28
N ASN A 310 -15.30 20.94 -6.58
CA ASN A 310 -16.72 20.79 -6.26
C ASN A 310 -17.16 21.71 -5.10
N LEU A 311 -16.27 22.05 -4.17
CA LEU A 311 -16.57 22.84 -2.97
C LEU A 311 -16.41 24.36 -3.19
N GLY A 312 -16.03 24.81 -4.37
CA GLY A 312 -15.86 26.24 -4.67
C GLY A 312 -14.41 26.67 -4.99
N GLY A 313 -13.52 25.70 -5.18
CA GLY A 313 -12.16 25.92 -5.72
C GLY A 313 -11.19 26.63 -4.78
N PRO A 314 -10.46 27.65 -5.27
CA PRO A 314 -9.38 28.28 -4.52
C PRO A 314 -9.83 28.94 -3.22
N GLU A 315 -11.08 29.43 -3.15
CA GLU A 315 -11.66 30.02 -1.94
C GLU A 315 -11.89 28.96 -0.87
N ALA A 316 -12.48 27.82 -1.23
CA ALA A 316 -12.68 26.72 -0.33
C ALA A 316 -11.33 26.18 0.18
N LEU A 317 -10.33 26.08 -0.69
CA LEU A 317 -8.97 25.68 -0.33
C LEU A 317 -8.35 26.67 0.68
N SER A 318 -8.45 27.97 0.42
CA SER A 318 -7.96 29.00 1.34
C SER A 318 -8.67 28.95 2.68
N SER A 319 -9.99 28.80 2.69
CA SER A 319 -10.80 28.65 3.90
C SER A 319 -10.40 27.41 4.69
N TYR A 320 -10.18 26.29 4.01
CA TYR A 320 -9.74 25.05 4.64
C TYR A 320 -8.45 25.23 5.45
N PHE A 321 -7.38 25.74 4.81
CA PHE A 321 -6.11 25.93 5.49
C PHE A 321 -6.15 27.01 6.58
N SER A 322 -6.98 28.05 6.40
CA SER A 322 -7.18 29.04 7.47
C SER A 322 -7.90 28.45 8.69
N THR A 323 -8.79 27.49 8.50
CA THR A 323 -9.57 26.84 9.57
C THR A 323 -8.79 25.72 10.24
N PHE A 324 -8.16 24.83 9.46
CA PHE A 324 -7.51 23.61 9.95
C PHE A 324 -5.98 23.73 10.07
N GLY A 325 -5.43 24.91 9.78
CA GLY A 325 -4.01 25.24 9.88
C GLY A 325 -3.21 24.94 8.63
N HIS A 326 -2.09 25.67 8.48
CA HIS A 326 -1.18 25.56 7.35
C HIS A 326 -0.37 24.26 7.39
N ARG A 327 0.05 23.77 6.22
CA ARG A 327 0.81 22.54 6.03
C ARG A 327 2.05 22.80 5.16
N SER A 328 3.11 22.03 5.37
CA SER A 328 4.35 22.12 4.59
C SER A 328 4.17 21.83 3.10
N TYR A 329 3.13 21.08 2.74
CA TYR A 329 2.79 20.70 1.36
C TYR A 329 1.66 21.54 0.74
N GLU A 330 1.28 22.66 1.36
CA GLU A 330 0.18 23.53 0.91
C GLU A 330 0.40 24.04 -0.52
N ASP A 331 1.65 24.40 -0.86
CA ASP A 331 2.02 24.80 -2.20
C ASP A 331 1.71 23.73 -3.25
N ARG A 332 1.90 22.45 -2.93
CA ARG A 332 1.59 21.33 -3.82
C ARG A 332 0.10 21.18 -4.05
N VAL A 333 -0.72 21.41 -3.03
CA VAL A 333 -2.18 21.37 -3.14
C VAL A 333 -2.67 22.48 -4.07
N TYR A 334 -2.18 23.71 -3.89
CA TYR A 334 -2.51 24.81 -4.80
C TYR A 334 -2.01 24.58 -6.24
N SER A 335 -0.80 24.02 -6.39
CA SER A 335 -0.28 23.65 -7.71
C SER A 335 -1.16 22.62 -8.39
N SER A 336 -1.52 21.55 -7.69
CA SER A 336 -2.37 20.48 -8.22
C SER A 336 -3.75 20.98 -8.61
N LEU A 337 -4.38 21.85 -7.79
CA LEU A 337 -5.67 22.47 -8.13
C LEU A 337 -5.57 23.36 -9.37
N GLY A 338 -4.53 24.17 -9.47
CA GLY A 338 -4.28 25.00 -10.66
C GLY A 338 -4.04 24.14 -11.90
N ASP A 339 -3.23 23.09 -11.79
CA ASP A 339 -2.96 22.15 -12.89
C ASP A 339 -4.22 21.37 -13.32
N HIS A 340 -5.09 21.03 -12.36
CA HIS A 340 -6.40 20.45 -12.65
C HIS A 340 -7.26 21.39 -13.50
N TYR A 341 -7.33 22.67 -13.13
CA TYR A 341 -8.07 23.66 -13.90
C TYR A 341 -7.45 23.92 -15.27
N MET A 342 -6.12 23.93 -15.39
CA MET A 342 -5.42 24.01 -16.68
C MET A 342 -5.81 22.84 -17.60
N ALA A 343 -5.83 21.62 -17.08
CA ALA A 343 -6.23 20.44 -17.84
C ALA A 343 -7.69 20.49 -18.32
N LYS A 344 -8.56 21.19 -17.57
CA LYS A 344 -9.97 21.43 -17.93
C LYS A 344 -10.20 22.69 -18.76
N LEU A 345 -9.13 23.35 -19.21
CA LEU A 345 -9.17 24.62 -19.96
C LEU A 345 -9.87 25.78 -19.19
N ARG A 346 -9.92 25.66 -17.85
CA ARG A 346 -10.48 26.67 -16.94
C ARG A 346 -9.38 27.64 -16.51
N TYR A 347 -8.87 28.40 -17.43
CA TYR A 347 -7.68 29.25 -17.26
C TYR A 347 -7.83 30.32 -16.19
N ASP A 348 -9.01 30.93 -16.06
CA ASP A 348 -9.28 31.96 -15.04
C ASP A 348 -9.24 31.33 -13.62
N ASP A 349 -9.80 30.14 -13.44
CA ASP A 349 -9.78 29.42 -12.17
C ASP A 349 -8.36 28.93 -11.82
N ALA A 350 -7.60 28.47 -12.81
CA ALA A 350 -6.19 28.13 -12.64
C ALA A 350 -5.37 29.36 -12.20
N ALA A 351 -5.51 30.49 -12.91
CA ALA A 351 -4.84 31.71 -12.54
C ALA A 351 -5.24 32.19 -11.14
N LYS A 352 -6.50 32.00 -10.74
CA LYS A 352 -7.01 32.34 -9.43
C LYS A 352 -6.38 31.45 -8.35
N ALA A 353 -6.28 30.13 -8.57
CA ALA A 353 -5.63 29.23 -7.63
C ALA A 353 -4.17 29.63 -7.38
N TYR A 354 -3.41 29.87 -8.45
CA TYR A 354 -2.01 30.28 -8.33
C TYR A 354 -1.85 31.64 -7.64
N ARG A 355 -2.68 32.64 -7.99
CA ARG A 355 -2.64 33.97 -7.36
C ARG A 355 -3.02 33.94 -5.89
N THR A 356 -3.99 33.13 -5.51
CA THR A 356 -4.41 32.99 -4.12
C THR A 356 -3.24 32.51 -3.27
N PHE A 357 -2.50 31.51 -3.74
CA PHE A 357 -1.29 31.06 -3.02
C PHE A 357 -0.26 32.17 -2.87
N VAL A 358 0.06 32.89 -3.96
CA VAL A 358 1.05 33.96 -3.93
C VAL A 358 0.62 35.10 -3.00
N ALA A 359 -0.66 35.43 -2.99
CA ALA A 359 -1.20 36.52 -2.14
C ALA A 359 -1.10 36.14 -0.65
N LEU A 360 -1.35 34.89 -0.30
CA LEU A 360 -1.23 34.38 1.08
C LEU A 360 0.22 34.17 1.50
N ASN A 361 1.08 33.73 0.58
CA ASN A 361 2.46 33.32 0.84
C ASN A 361 3.48 34.06 -0.06
N PRO A 362 3.58 35.40 -0.02
CA PRO A 362 4.36 36.18 -0.98
C PRO A 362 5.87 35.91 -0.93
N PHE A 363 6.37 35.42 0.19
CA PHE A 363 7.80 35.09 0.40
C PHE A 363 8.10 33.59 0.34
N HIS A 364 7.12 32.76 0.01
CA HIS A 364 7.36 31.35 -0.12
C HIS A 364 8.25 31.03 -1.32
N ARG A 365 9.14 30.03 -1.20
CA ARG A 365 10.09 29.63 -2.26
C ARG A 365 9.41 29.33 -3.60
N ALA A 366 8.18 28.84 -3.58
CA ALA A 366 7.41 28.51 -4.77
C ALA A 366 6.67 29.73 -5.39
N ALA A 367 6.56 30.88 -4.71
CA ALA A 367 5.79 32.03 -5.20
C ALA A 367 6.21 32.51 -6.61
N PRO A 368 7.52 32.61 -6.96
CA PRO A 368 7.92 32.99 -8.33
C PRO A 368 7.45 31.98 -9.39
N ARG A 369 7.45 30.70 -9.06
CA ARG A 369 6.95 29.64 -9.96
C ARG A 369 5.44 29.78 -10.18
N PHE A 370 4.68 30.10 -9.15
CA PHE A 370 3.24 30.35 -9.28
C PHE A 370 2.93 31.63 -10.12
N ASP A 371 3.71 32.68 -9.95
CA ASP A 371 3.58 33.88 -10.79
C ASP A 371 3.83 33.55 -12.29
N MET A 372 4.82 32.68 -12.59
CA MET A 372 5.04 32.20 -13.96
C MET A 372 3.87 31.37 -14.47
N ARG A 373 3.31 30.47 -13.63
CA ARG A 373 2.13 29.66 -13.97
C ARG A 373 0.92 30.60 -14.32
N VAL A 374 0.73 31.68 -13.58
CA VAL A 374 -0.30 32.67 -13.92
C VAL A 374 -0.07 33.25 -15.32
N VAL A 375 1.17 33.60 -15.71
CA VAL A 375 1.48 34.06 -17.07
C VAL A 375 1.13 32.97 -18.10
N GLU A 376 1.48 31.74 -17.86
CA GLU A 376 1.20 30.60 -18.74
C GLU A 376 -0.31 30.44 -19.02
N THR A 377 -1.19 30.65 -18.02
CA THR A 377 -2.65 30.57 -18.23
C THR A 377 -3.16 31.58 -19.32
N PHE A 378 -2.52 32.74 -19.45
CA PHE A 378 -2.92 33.75 -20.43
C PHE A 378 -2.27 33.61 -21.82
N VAL A 379 -1.26 32.77 -21.94
CA VAL A 379 -0.59 32.46 -23.21
C VAL A 379 -1.29 31.36 -23.98
N GLN A 380 -2.11 30.57 -23.31
CA GLN A 380 -2.82 29.43 -23.93
C GLN A 380 -3.84 29.91 -24.98
N PRO A 381 -4.02 29.20 -26.12
CA PRO A 381 -4.87 29.64 -27.24
C PRO A 381 -6.34 29.89 -26.86
N GLY A 382 -6.87 29.24 -25.81
CA GLY A 382 -8.26 29.44 -25.36
C GLY A 382 -8.47 30.62 -24.40
N ALA A 383 -7.43 31.10 -23.74
CA ALA A 383 -7.53 32.18 -22.74
C ALA A 383 -7.81 33.56 -23.32
N MET A 384 -7.56 33.76 -24.62
CA MET A 384 -7.76 35.06 -25.29
C MET A 384 -9.24 35.41 -25.58
N MET A 385 -10.19 34.47 -25.34
CA MET A 385 -11.61 34.70 -25.66
C MET A 385 -12.46 35.16 -24.46
N SER A 386 -11.93 35.20 -23.24
CA SER A 386 -12.64 35.76 -22.08
C SER A 386 -12.50 37.28 -22.05
N PRO A 387 -13.60 38.07 -21.99
CA PRO A 387 -13.56 39.51 -21.98
C PRO A 387 -13.09 40.14 -20.66
N VAL A 388 -12.48 39.38 -19.78
CA VAL A 388 -12.00 39.88 -18.49
C VAL A 388 -10.67 40.60 -18.64
N ARG A 389 -10.70 41.89 -18.31
CA ARG A 389 -9.63 42.88 -18.25
C ARG A 389 -8.23 42.26 -18.18
N LYS A 390 -7.45 42.48 -19.25
CA LYS A 390 -5.99 42.32 -19.24
C LYS A 390 -5.42 43.09 -18.05
N PRO A 391 -4.78 42.48 -17.05
CA PRO A 391 -3.87 43.24 -16.22
C PRO A 391 -2.78 43.75 -17.14
N ALA A 392 -2.51 45.05 -17.12
CA ALA A 392 -1.47 45.60 -17.93
C ALA A 392 -0.16 44.87 -17.63
N ALA A 393 0.46 44.27 -18.66
CA ALA A 393 1.71 43.50 -18.55
C ALA A 393 2.83 44.28 -17.83
N THR A 394 2.72 45.61 -17.86
CA THR A 394 3.62 46.57 -17.20
C THR A 394 3.59 46.45 -15.67
N THR A 395 2.45 46.10 -15.06
CA THR A 395 2.34 45.99 -13.60
C THR A 395 2.97 44.67 -13.08
N PHE A 396 2.98 43.66 -13.90
CA PHE A 396 3.55 42.37 -13.56
C PHE A 396 5.08 42.39 -13.45
N PHE A 397 5.73 43.06 -14.42
CA PHE A 397 7.19 43.22 -14.43
C PHE A 397 7.68 44.12 -13.27
N ALA A 398 6.90 45.13 -12.91
CA ALA A 398 7.23 46.02 -11.78
C ALA A 398 7.14 45.28 -10.42
N ALA A 399 6.16 44.38 -10.25
CA ALA A 399 6.03 43.57 -9.03
C ALA A 399 7.16 42.54 -8.89
N PHE A 400 7.57 41.94 -10.02
CA PHE A 400 8.68 40.98 -10.04
C PHE A 400 10.01 41.64 -9.72
N SER A 401 10.26 42.86 -10.31
CA SER A 401 11.48 43.65 -10.04
C SER A 401 11.56 44.13 -8.60
N SER A 402 10.42 44.53 -7.98
CA SER A 402 10.38 44.99 -6.60
C SER A 402 10.58 43.84 -5.59
N ARG A 403 10.07 42.64 -5.87
CA ARG A 403 10.26 41.45 -5.04
C ARG A 403 11.70 40.92 -5.06
N SER A 404 12.35 40.94 -6.25
CA SER A 404 13.77 40.58 -6.37
C SER A 404 14.67 41.54 -5.58
N ALA A 405 14.35 42.85 -5.57
CA ALA A 405 15.09 43.85 -4.80
C ALA A 405 14.87 43.75 -3.28
N ALA A 406 13.68 43.34 -2.83
CA ALA A 406 13.40 43.13 -1.42
C ALA A 406 14.12 41.85 -0.86
N SER A 407 14.22 40.79 -1.66
CA SER A 407 14.95 39.58 -1.28
C SER A 407 16.46 39.82 -1.18
N ALA A 408 17.01 40.73 -1.96
CA ALA A 408 18.42 41.09 -1.90
C ALA A 408 18.78 41.92 -0.65
N ARG A 409 17.85 42.75 -0.14
CA ARG A 409 18.07 43.59 1.05
C ARG A 409 17.89 42.84 2.40
N SER A 410 17.29 41.66 2.39
CA SER A 410 17.13 40.83 3.61
C SER A 410 18.34 39.94 3.88
N LYS A 411 19.39 40.00 3.06
CA LYS A 411 20.64 39.23 3.23
C LYS A 411 21.87 40.08 3.60
N GLU A 412 21.69 41.36 3.85
CA GLU A 412 22.66 42.25 4.52
C GLU A 412 22.17 42.53 5.97
#